data_c6a707dd03bf9dd79949d6312d1d283c
#
_entry.id   c6a707dd03bf9dd79949d6312d1d283c
#
_cell.length_a   1.000
_cell.length_b   1.000
_cell.length_c   1.000
_cell.angle_alpha   90.00
_cell.angle_beta   90.00
_cell.angle_gamma   90.00
#
_symmetry.space_group_name_H-M   'P 1'
#
loop_
_entity.id
_entity.type
_entity.pdbx_description
1 polymer ?
#
loop_
_entity_poly.entity_id
_entity_poly.type
_entity_poly.pdbx_seq_one_letter_code
_entity_poly.pdbx_strand_id
1 'polypeptide(L)'
;MAGYRAAKQEDISVLAPTMRKADRIELFCSHGMTPDEALEYSWYVSKECNSIYDDEDIVMGMFGWSLDDEGSCVPWLLASDELKNHSVQFFKESREWIKDLMDRFEHGYNYTHAANTQSLRWLKMSGIKNFERVDNWGYYPSPFIKFSWITEKEKKHV
;
A
#
# COMPACT_ATOMS: atom_id res chain seq x y z
N MET A 1 8.71 -5.44 20.76
CA MET A 1 9.40 -5.50 19.47
C MET A 1 8.42 -5.20 18.36
N ALA A 2 8.80 -4.37 17.40
CA ALA A 2 7.93 -4.05 16.27
C ALA A 2 7.64 -5.29 15.42
N GLY A 3 6.46 -5.35 14.83
CA GLY A 3 6.04 -6.47 14.01
C GLY A 3 4.72 -6.18 13.31
N TYR A 4 4.10 -7.20 12.76
CA TYR A 4 2.77 -7.05 12.19
C TYR A 4 1.89 -8.25 12.55
N ARG A 5 0.58 -8.03 12.52
CA ARG A 5 -0.44 -9.03 12.82
C ARG A 5 -1.71 -8.73 12.01
N ALA A 6 -2.65 -9.67 11.99
CA ALA A 6 -3.95 -9.42 11.37
C ALA A 6 -4.58 -8.16 11.95
N ALA A 7 -5.10 -7.30 11.09
CA ALA A 7 -5.69 -6.04 11.50
C ALA A 7 -7.01 -6.25 12.22
N LYS A 8 -7.29 -5.37 13.17
CA LYS A 8 -8.56 -5.30 13.91
C LYS A 8 -9.23 -3.96 13.61
N GLN A 9 -10.53 -3.92 13.72
CA GLN A 9 -11.28 -2.69 13.45
C GLN A 9 -10.82 -1.51 14.32
N GLU A 10 -10.50 -1.76 15.59
CA GLU A 10 -10.01 -0.72 16.51
C GLU A 10 -8.67 -0.11 16.09
N ASP A 11 -7.89 -0.80 15.26
CA ASP A 11 -6.61 -0.26 14.77
C ASP A 11 -6.80 0.97 13.89
N ILE A 12 -7.95 1.07 13.22
CA ILE A 12 -8.29 2.20 12.36
C ILE A 12 -8.31 3.50 13.16
N SER A 13 -8.94 3.48 14.34
CA SER A 13 -9.04 4.68 15.17
C SER A 13 -7.71 5.14 15.72
N VAL A 14 -6.72 4.25 15.80
CA VAL A 14 -5.36 4.58 16.24
C VAL A 14 -4.55 5.17 15.08
N LEU A 15 -4.61 4.55 13.91
CA LEU A 15 -3.80 4.98 12.76
C LEU A 15 -4.33 6.24 12.08
N ALA A 16 -5.65 6.35 11.89
CA ALA A 16 -6.22 7.43 11.09
C ALA A 16 -5.77 8.83 11.54
N PRO A 17 -5.80 9.17 12.85
CA PRO A 17 -5.36 10.50 13.30
C PRO A 17 -3.89 10.80 13.10
N THR A 18 -3.05 9.76 12.99
CA THR A 18 -1.60 9.89 12.89
C THR A 18 -1.05 9.61 11.50
N MET A 19 -1.92 9.39 10.52
CA MET A 19 -1.50 9.06 9.16
C MET A 19 -0.61 10.15 8.56
N ARG A 20 0.43 9.73 7.82
CA ARG A 20 1.37 10.63 7.14
C ARG A 20 0.62 11.58 6.23
N LYS A 21 1.12 12.83 6.16
CA LYS A 21 0.54 13.86 5.28
C LYS A 21 0.50 13.39 3.82
N ALA A 22 1.56 12.75 3.35
CA ALA A 22 1.64 12.26 1.97
C ALA A 22 0.53 11.24 1.68
N ASP A 23 0.25 10.35 2.62
CA ASP A 23 -0.82 9.35 2.47
C ASP A 23 -2.20 10.00 2.51
N ARG A 24 -2.40 11.01 3.35
CA ARG A 24 -3.67 11.75 3.41
C ARG A 24 -3.96 12.47 2.09
N ILE A 25 -2.95 13.13 1.53
CA ILE A 25 -3.07 13.80 0.24
C ILE A 25 -3.41 12.79 -0.86
N GLU A 26 -2.72 11.65 -0.86
CA GLU A 26 -2.95 10.58 -1.83
C GLU A 26 -4.38 10.07 -1.76
N LEU A 27 -4.91 9.82 -0.57
CA LEU A 27 -6.28 9.34 -0.38
C LEU A 27 -7.31 10.36 -0.87
N PHE A 28 -7.12 11.63 -0.55
CA PHE A 28 -8.02 12.67 -1.01
C PHE A 28 -7.98 12.82 -2.53
N CYS A 29 -6.79 12.87 -3.10
CA CYS A 29 -6.63 13.06 -4.54
C CYS A 29 -7.10 11.84 -5.32
N SER A 30 -6.91 10.63 -4.81
CA SER A 30 -7.31 9.42 -5.52
C SER A 30 -8.82 9.17 -5.44
N HIS A 31 -9.40 9.22 -4.26
CA HIS A 31 -10.79 8.78 -4.02
C HIS A 31 -11.66 9.76 -3.23
N GLY A 32 -11.13 10.91 -2.83
CA GLY A 32 -11.87 11.87 -2.02
C GLY A 32 -12.17 11.38 -0.61
N MET A 33 -11.38 10.45 -0.11
CA MET A 33 -11.62 9.83 1.20
C MET A 33 -10.80 10.47 2.32
N THR A 34 -11.38 10.52 3.51
CA THR A 34 -10.63 10.79 4.75
C THR A 34 -9.84 9.54 5.15
N PRO A 35 -8.85 9.67 6.06
CA PRO A 35 -8.13 8.51 6.56
C PRO A 35 -9.02 7.42 7.14
N ASP A 36 -10.02 7.79 7.94
CA ASP A 36 -10.97 6.83 8.51
C ASP A 36 -11.73 6.07 7.44
N GLU A 37 -12.30 6.79 6.49
CA GLU A 37 -13.07 6.21 5.39
C GLU A 37 -12.23 5.24 4.57
N ALA A 38 -11.01 5.64 4.24
CA ALA A 38 -10.12 4.82 3.42
C ALA A 38 -9.69 3.54 4.15
N LEU A 39 -9.35 3.65 5.44
CA LEU A 39 -8.96 2.48 6.22
C LEU A 39 -10.12 1.51 6.41
N GLU A 40 -11.32 2.02 6.68
CA GLU A 40 -12.51 1.17 6.81
C GLU A 40 -12.80 0.44 5.50
N TYR A 41 -12.78 1.16 4.39
CA TYR A 41 -13.01 0.57 3.07
C TYR A 41 -11.97 -0.49 2.76
N SER A 42 -10.69 -0.17 2.94
CA SER A 42 -9.59 -1.09 2.66
C SER A 42 -9.65 -2.34 3.55
N TRP A 43 -9.97 -2.17 4.83
CA TRP A 43 -10.15 -3.29 5.75
C TRP A 43 -11.27 -4.21 5.29
N TYR A 44 -12.38 -3.62 4.86
CA TYR A 44 -13.55 -4.37 4.43
C TYR A 44 -13.33 -5.17 3.14
N VAL A 45 -12.70 -4.54 2.12
CA VAL A 45 -12.56 -5.18 0.79
C VAL A 45 -11.32 -6.06 0.67
N SER A 46 -10.33 -5.91 1.56
CA SER A 46 -9.08 -6.64 1.44
C SER A 46 -9.24 -8.11 1.75
N LYS A 47 -8.55 -8.96 0.97
CA LYS A 47 -8.49 -10.39 1.21
C LYS A 47 -7.53 -10.72 2.35
N GLU A 48 -6.52 -9.87 2.52
CA GLU A 48 -5.58 -9.90 3.63
C GLU A 48 -5.39 -8.45 4.10
N CYS A 49 -5.44 -8.23 5.40
CA CYS A 49 -5.22 -6.92 5.99
C CYS A 49 -4.47 -7.08 7.30
N ASN A 50 -3.33 -6.41 7.41
CA ASN A 50 -2.44 -6.49 8.56
C ASN A 50 -2.19 -5.12 9.14
N SER A 51 -1.94 -5.07 10.46
CA SER A 51 -1.51 -3.88 11.16
C SER A 51 -0.05 -4.03 11.57
N ILE A 52 0.73 -2.96 11.41
CA ILE A 52 2.11 -2.87 11.83
C ILE A 52 2.14 -2.14 13.16
N TYR A 53 2.79 -2.71 14.16
CA TYR A 53 2.87 -2.12 15.51
C TYR A 53 4.32 -1.88 15.90
N ASP A 54 4.53 -0.85 16.73
CA ASP A 54 5.85 -0.51 17.25
C ASP A 54 6.17 -1.30 18.52
N ASP A 55 7.28 -0.95 19.17
CA ASP A 55 7.75 -1.65 20.39
C ASP A 55 6.80 -1.47 21.59
N GLU A 56 5.89 -0.52 21.52
CA GLU A 56 4.89 -0.26 22.56
C GLU A 56 3.49 -0.75 22.17
N ASP A 57 3.40 -1.60 21.14
CA ASP A 57 2.13 -2.13 20.60
C ASP A 57 1.21 -1.07 20.00
N ILE A 58 1.76 0.08 19.60
CA ILE A 58 0.99 1.13 18.95
C ILE A 58 1.00 0.92 17.43
N VAL A 59 -0.17 0.91 16.81
CA VAL A 59 -0.29 0.73 15.37
C VAL A 59 0.29 1.93 14.64
N MET A 60 1.28 1.68 13.78
CA MET A 60 1.95 2.69 12.97
C MET A 60 1.77 2.49 11.46
N GLY A 61 0.99 1.51 11.07
CA GLY A 61 0.67 1.27 9.68
C GLY A 61 -0.32 0.14 9.51
N MET A 62 -0.97 0.13 8.36
CA MET A 62 -1.82 -0.98 7.92
C MET A 62 -1.53 -1.25 6.45
N PHE A 63 -1.53 -2.51 6.07
CA PHE A 63 -1.28 -2.91 4.71
C PHE A 63 -2.07 -4.17 4.37
N GLY A 64 -2.30 -4.37 3.09
CA GLY A 64 -3.03 -5.52 2.64
C GLY A 64 -3.13 -5.56 1.12
N TRP A 65 -3.99 -6.43 0.63
CA TRP A 65 -4.28 -6.51 -0.79
C TRP A 65 -5.73 -6.94 -1.01
N SER A 66 -6.26 -6.49 -2.14
CA SER A 66 -7.59 -6.88 -2.61
C SER A 66 -7.47 -7.36 -4.06
N LEU A 67 -8.55 -7.86 -4.61
CA LEU A 67 -8.64 -8.23 -6.01
C LEU A 67 -9.60 -7.29 -6.72
N ASP A 68 -9.24 -6.85 -7.94
CA ASP A 68 -10.17 -6.12 -8.77
C ASP A 68 -11.11 -7.09 -9.51
N ASP A 69 -11.99 -6.57 -10.36
CA ASP A 69 -12.98 -7.38 -11.06
C ASP A 69 -12.37 -8.37 -12.06
N GLU A 70 -11.12 -8.13 -12.47
CA GLU A 70 -10.39 -9.00 -13.40
C GLU A 70 -9.47 -10.00 -12.69
N GLY A 71 -9.46 -9.99 -11.37
CA GLY A 71 -8.62 -10.88 -10.57
C GLY A 71 -7.20 -10.39 -10.39
N SER A 72 -6.91 -9.13 -10.70
CA SER A 72 -5.61 -8.53 -10.46
C SER A 72 -5.44 -8.16 -8.99
N CYS A 73 -4.23 -8.32 -8.48
CA CYS A 73 -3.90 -7.98 -7.10
C CYS A 73 -3.71 -6.46 -6.96
N VAL A 74 -4.34 -5.88 -5.95
CA VAL A 74 -4.23 -4.45 -5.64
C VAL A 74 -3.66 -4.30 -4.23
N PRO A 75 -2.32 -4.20 -4.07
CA PRO A 75 -1.69 -4.04 -2.77
C PRO A 75 -1.77 -2.58 -2.32
N TRP A 76 -1.79 -2.36 -1.00
CA TRP A 76 -1.84 -1.03 -0.42
C TRP A 76 -1.11 -0.97 0.91
N LEU A 77 -0.64 0.24 1.26
CA LEU A 77 -0.02 0.55 2.54
C LEU A 77 -0.39 1.97 2.93
N LEU A 78 -0.83 2.14 4.18
CA LEU A 78 -1.07 3.45 4.78
C LEU A 78 -0.36 3.46 6.14
N ALA A 79 0.33 4.56 6.45
CA ALA A 79 1.20 4.56 7.61
C ALA A 79 1.26 5.92 8.32
N SER A 80 1.74 5.90 9.56
CA SER A 80 2.13 7.10 10.29
C SER A 80 3.61 7.40 10.05
N ASP A 81 4.04 8.59 10.49
CA ASP A 81 5.45 8.98 10.39
C ASP A 81 6.38 8.10 11.22
N GLU A 82 5.85 7.40 12.23
CA GLU A 82 6.63 6.50 13.08
C GLU A 82 7.25 5.35 12.30
N LEU A 83 6.63 4.92 11.19
CA LEU A 83 7.14 3.81 10.40
C LEU A 83 8.57 4.04 9.92
N LYS A 84 8.96 5.28 9.62
CA LYS A 84 10.32 5.61 9.18
C LYS A 84 11.39 5.27 10.23
N ASN A 85 11.03 5.25 11.51
CA ASN A 85 11.95 4.89 12.59
C ASN A 85 12.22 3.39 12.68
N HIS A 86 11.49 2.59 11.90
CA HIS A 86 11.64 1.14 11.82
C HIS A 86 11.92 0.70 10.38
N SER A 87 12.52 1.59 9.59
CA SER A 87 12.63 1.42 8.13
C SER A 87 13.42 0.17 7.72
N VAL A 88 14.49 -0.18 8.42
CA VAL A 88 15.31 -1.35 8.05
C VAL A 88 14.50 -2.64 8.13
N GLN A 89 13.83 -2.86 9.26
CA GLN A 89 12.98 -4.03 9.46
C GLN A 89 11.81 -4.02 8.48
N PHE A 90 11.17 -2.85 8.33
CA PHE A 90 10.04 -2.70 7.43
C PHE A 90 10.41 -3.03 5.98
N PHE A 91 11.52 -2.49 5.48
CA PHE A 91 11.94 -2.76 4.10
C PHE A 91 12.23 -4.23 3.86
N LYS A 92 12.86 -4.90 4.81
CA LYS A 92 13.15 -6.32 4.70
C LYS A 92 11.88 -7.15 4.63
N GLU A 93 10.97 -6.94 5.55
CA GLU A 93 9.72 -7.71 5.63
C GLU A 93 8.78 -7.40 4.47
N SER A 94 8.65 -6.13 4.11
CA SER A 94 7.77 -5.72 3.01
C SER A 94 8.27 -6.19 1.65
N ARG A 95 9.59 -6.27 1.46
CA ARG A 95 10.16 -6.81 0.23
C ARG A 95 9.77 -8.28 0.05
N GLU A 96 9.83 -9.06 1.12
CA GLU A 96 9.41 -10.46 1.10
C GLU A 96 7.90 -10.58 0.84
N TRP A 97 7.11 -9.70 1.44
CA TRP A 97 5.66 -9.68 1.25
C TRP A 97 5.26 -9.35 -0.19
N ILE A 98 5.85 -8.32 -0.77
CA ILE A 98 5.61 -7.95 -2.18
C ILE A 98 6.04 -9.08 -3.11
N LYS A 99 7.20 -9.70 -2.85
CA LYS A 99 7.67 -10.81 -3.65
C LYS A 99 6.69 -11.98 -3.61
N ASP A 100 6.14 -12.27 -2.44
CA ASP A 100 5.11 -13.31 -2.31
C ASP A 100 3.89 -13.00 -3.16
N LEU A 101 3.41 -11.75 -3.16
CA LEU A 101 2.28 -11.34 -3.99
C LEU A 101 2.60 -11.48 -5.49
N MET A 102 3.81 -11.10 -5.89
CA MET A 102 4.26 -11.24 -7.28
C MET A 102 4.35 -12.69 -7.72
N ASP A 103 4.65 -13.61 -6.80
CA ASP A 103 4.69 -15.04 -7.09
C ASP A 103 3.29 -15.65 -7.15
N ARG A 104 2.36 -15.15 -6.36
CA ARG A 104 0.99 -15.69 -6.27
C ARG A 104 0.05 -15.17 -7.34
N PHE A 105 0.26 -13.95 -7.79
CA PHE A 105 -0.64 -13.28 -8.75
C PHE A 105 0.14 -12.89 -10.01
N GLU A 106 -0.40 -13.27 -11.15
CA GLU A 106 0.23 -12.97 -12.45
C GLU A 106 0.29 -11.47 -12.72
N HIS A 107 -0.69 -10.72 -12.23
CA HIS A 107 -0.75 -9.27 -12.43
C HIS A 107 -1.18 -8.57 -11.15
N GLY A 108 -0.52 -7.46 -10.87
CA GLY A 108 -0.88 -6.59 -9.78
C GLY A 108 -0.57 -5.14 -10.13
N TYR A 109 -1.26 -4.22 -9.49
CA TYR A 109 -1.06 -2.80 -9.71
C TYR A 109 -1.69 -1.97 -8.60
N ASN A 110 -1.30 -0.72 -8.52
CA ASN A 110 -2.03 0.33 -7.81
C ASN A 110 -1.45 1.68 -8.23
N TYR A 111 -1.99 2.73 -7.67
CA TYR A 111 -1.58 4.10 -7.98
C TYR A 111 -1.06 4.76 -6.72
N THR A 112 0.03 5.52 -6.84
CA THR A 112 0.54 6.35 -5.76
C THR A 112 0.72 7.78 -6.26
N HIS A 113 0.45 8.76 -5.40
CA HIS A 113 0.59 10.17 -5.79
C HIS A 113 2.05 10.46 -6.18
N ALA A 114 2.24 11.20 -7.27
CA ALA A 114 3.59 11.47 -7.79
C ALA A 114 4.50 12.18 -6.78
N ALA A 115 3.93 12.94 -5.83
CA ALA A 115 4.68 13.61 -4.77
C ALA A 115 4.96 12.71 -3.55
N ASN A 116 4.39 11.52 -3.49
CA ASN A 116 4.62 10.58 -2.39
C ASN A 116 5.92 9.81 -2.62
N THR A 117 7.05 10.50 -2.47
CA THR A 117 8.37 9.96 -2.78
C THR A 117 8.78 8.80 -1.89
N GLN A 118 8.31 8.77 -0.64
CA GLN A 118 8.59 7.66 0.28
C GLN A 118 7.98 6.36 -0.22
N SER A 119 6.72 6.41 -0.65
CA SER A 119 6.04 5.24 -1.21
C SER A 119 6.69 4.77 -2.51
N LEU A 120 7.06 5.70 -3.40
CA LEU A 120 7.74 5.36 -4.63
C LEU A 120 9.09 4.67 -4.38
N ARG A 121 9.86 5.18 -3.43
CA ARG A 121 11.15 4.58 -3.05
C ARG A 121 10.94 3.17 -2.50
N TRP A 122 9.97 3.00 -1.62
CA TRP A 122 9.64 1.70 -1.04
C TRP A 122 9.26 0.69 -2.12
N LEU A 123 8.40 1.07 -3.06
CA LEU A 123 7.97 0.19 -4.14
C LEU A 123 9.14 -0.23 -5.02
N LYS A 124 10.03 0.69 -5.37
CA LYS A 124 11.22 0.40 -6.16
C LYS A 124 12.16 -0.56 -5.42
N MET A 125 12.38 -0.35 -4.13
CA MET A 125 13.22 -1.20 -3.31
C MET A 125 12.60 -2.58 -3.07
N SER A 126 11.28 -2.68 -3.17
CA SER A 126 10.56 -3.94 -3.02
C SER A 126 10.56 -4.80 -4.30
N GLY A 127 11.13 -4.29 -5.38
CA GLY A 127 11.28 -5.05 -6.62
C GLY A 127 10.29 -4.71 -7.73
N ILE A 128 9.41 -3.74 -7.52
CA ILE A 128 8.51 -3.25 -8.58
C ILE A 128 9.35 -2.49 -9.60
N LYS A 129 9.16 -2.78 -10.87
CA LYS A 129 9.96 -2.20 -11.97
C LYS A 129 9.16 -1.38 -12.96
N ASN A 130 7.85 -1.60 -13.06
CA ASN A 130 7.00 -0.89 -14.00
C ASN A 130 6.32 0.29 -13.33
N PHE A 131 6.67 1.49 -13.77
CA PHE A 131 6.10 2.74 -13.25
C PHE A 131 5.67 3.60 -14.44
N GLU A 132 4.44 4.07 -14.42
CA GLU A 132 3.88 4.89 -15.49
C GLU A 132 3.24 6.14 -14.88
N ARG A 133 3.61 7.32 -15.39
CA ARG A 133 3.01 8.58 -14.95
C ARG A 133 1.66 8.79 -15.61
N VAL A 134 0.65 9.13 -14.80
CA VAL A 134 -0.70 9.48 -15.25
C VAL A 134 -0.99 10.88 -14.71
N ASP A 135 -1.08 11.87 -15.61
CA ASP A 135 -1.08 13.27 -15.21
C ASP A 135 -2.36 13.78 -14.55
N ASN A 136 -3.53 13.31 -14.98
CA ASN A 136 -4.82 13.80 -14.47
C ASN A 136 -5.66 12.65 -13.96
N TRP A 137 -5.25 12.07 -12.84
CA TRP A 137 -5.90 10.89 -12.29
C TRP A 137 -6.51 11.17 -10.92
N GLY A 138 -7.66 10.55 -10.67
CA GLY A 138 -8.27 10.52 -9.36
C GLY A 138 -9.43 11.49 -9.17
N TYR A 139 -10.00 11.48 -7.99
CA TYR A 139 -11.12 12.32 -7.57
C TYR A 139 -10.79 13.81 -7.69
N TYR A 140 -9.63 14.21 -7.16
CA TYR A 140 -9.06 15.53 -7.37
C TYR A 140 -7.90 15.35 -8.35
N PRO A 141 -8.12 15.57 -9.66
CA PRO A 141 -7.14 15.20 -10.69
C PRO A 141 -5.76 15.74 -10.40
N SER A 142 -4.78 14.86 -10.33
CA SER A 142 -3.40 15.14 -9.95
C SER A 142 -2.47 14.17 -10.65
N PRO A 143 -1.16 14.45 -10.72
CA PRO A 143 -0.22 13.47 -11.26
C PRO A 143 -0.05 12.29 -10.29
N PHE A 144 -0.29 11.10 -10.78
CA PHE A 144 -0.09 9.84 -10.07
C PHE A 144 0.90 8.98 -10.84
N ILE A 145 1.47 8.02 -10.16
CA ILE A 145 2.32 6.98 -10.75
C ILE A 145 1.58 5.65 -10.58
N LYS A 146 1.29 5.00 -11.69
CA LYS A 146 0.78 3.63 -11.66
C LYS A 146 1.98 2.69 -11.57
N PHE A 147 2.02 1.86 -10.55
CA PHE A 147 3.01 0.78 -10.48
C PHE A 147 2.32 -0.54 -10.78
N SER A 148 3.03 -1.46 -11.39
CA SER A 148 2.46 -2.74 -11.79
C SER A 148 3.52 -3.82 -11.96
N TRP A 149 3.04 -5.08 -11.98
CA TRP A 149 3.87 -6.21 -12.37
C TRP A 149 3.04 -7.20 -13.19
N ILE A 150 3.74 -7.91 -14.07
CA ILE A 150 3.21 -9.05 -14.82
C ILE A 150 4.28 -10.14 -14.74
N THR A 151 3.87 -11.36 -14.39
CA THR A 151 4.82 -12.45 -14.24
C THR A 151 5.27 -13.01 -15.59
N GLU A 152 6.47 -13.61 -15.63
CA GLU A 152 7.02 -14.24 -16.83
C GLU A 152 6.18 -15.40 -17.37
N LYS A 153 5.32 -15.99 -16.56
CA LYS A 153 4.44 -17.11 -16.97
C LYS A 153 3.56 -16.77 -18.16
N GLU A 154 3.05 -15.52 -18.24
CA GLU A 154 2.21 -15.08 -19.35
C GLU A 154 2.98 -15.02 -20.66
N LYS A 155 4.26 -14.66 -20.60
CA LYS A 155 5.10 -14.54 -21.79
C LYS A 155 5.43 -15.87 -22.43
N LYS A 156 5.36 -16.96 -21.68
CA LYS A 156 5.69 -18.31 -22.15
C LYS A 156 4.55 -19.00 -22.88
N HIS A 157 3.34 -18.47 -22.80
CA HIS A 157 2.16 -19.08 -23.40
C HIS A 157 1.70 -18.39 -24.68
N VAL A 158 2.47 -17.42 -25.13
CA VAL A 158 2.16 -16.67 -26.37
C VAL A 158 2.80 -17.33 -27.57
#